data_b0323e81b2bc87005db5a796cd164b8d
#
_entry.id   b0323e81b2bc87005db5a796cd164b8d
#
_cell.length_a   1.000
_cell.length_b   1.000
_cell.length_c   1.000
_cell.angle_alpha   90.00
_cell.angle_beta   90.00
_cell.angle_gamma   90.00
#
_symmetry.space_group_name_H-M   'P 1'
#
loop_
_entity.id
_entity.type
_entity.pdbx_description
1 polymer ?
#
loop_
_entity_poly.entity_id
_entity_poly.type
_entity_poly.pdbx_seq_one_letter_code
_entity_poly.pdbx_strand_id
1 'polypeptide(L)'
;MTDERQKARLILAERLLELAEHSSETEMRSSFSRMYYAVYHVATALLGNMAHGEIPAALEGKEKGLGERFQRLLELRQGADYDPDFVKRRFDGLDNFKVQFQEEMETARSLYEHLLQMDKA
;
A
#
# COMPACT_ATOMS: atom_id res chain seq x y z
N MET A 1 14.92 10.05 -9.87
CA MET A 1 14.13 11.28 -9.77
C MET A 1 12.65 10.93 -9.63
N THR A 2 11.95 11.59 -8.73
CA THR A 2 10.54 11.27 -8.45
C THR A 2 9.64 11.90 -9.50
N ASP A 3 8.77 11.10 -10.10
CA ASP A 3 7.76 11.51 -11.06
C ASP A 3 6.64 12.31 -10.34
N GLU A 4 6.13 13.34 -10.98
CA GLU A 4 5.01 14.15 -10.47
C GLU A 4 3.75 13.31 -10.24
N ARG A 5 3.53 12.26 -11.03
CA ARG A 5 2.41 11.33 -10.83
C ARG A 5 2.54 10.59 -9.51
N GLN A 6 3.75 10.17 -9.17
CA GLN A 6 4.01 9.46 -7.91
C GLN A 6 3.75 10.38 -6.72
N LYS A 7 4.19 11.64 -6.82
CA LYS A 7 3.92 12.64 -5.77
C LYS A 7 2.42 12.90 -5.63
N ALA A 8 1.70 13.05 -6.74
CA ALA A 8 0.26 13.27 -6.71
C ALA A 8 -0.46 12.07 -6.08
N ARG A 9 -0.02 10.86 -6.36
CA ARG A 9 -0.60 9.64 -5.78
C ARG A 9 -0.33 9.55 -4.29
N LEU A 10 0.85 9.95 -3.84
CA LEU A 10 1.15 9.99 -2.41
C LEU A 10 0.26 10.99 -1.69
N ILE A 11 0.10 12.18 -2.25
CA ILE A 11 -0.78 13.20 -1.67
C ILE A 11 -2.20 12.67 -1.55
N LEU A 12 -2.70 12.00 -2.58
CA LEU A 12 -4.02 11.39 -2.56
C LEU A 12 -4.12 10.31 -1.47
N ALA A 13 -3.12 9.45 -1.36
CA ALA A 13 -3.08 8.41 -0.34
C ALA A 13 -3.07 9.01 1.07
N GLU A 14 -2.32 10.08 1.30
CA GLU A 14 -2.30 10.77 2.60
C GLU A 14 -3.66 11.37 2.95
N ARG A 15 -4.33 11.98 1.98
CA ARG A 15 -5.69 12.52 2.21
C ARG A 15 -6.67 11.41 2.57
N LEU A 16 -6.56 10.26 1.90
CA LEU A 16 -7.41 9.11 2.19
C LEU A 16 -7.13 8.56 3.59
N LEU A 17 -5.88 8.56 4.02
CA LEU A 17 -5.51 8.16 5.38
C LEU A 17 -6.14 9.09 6.42
N GLU A 18 -6.07 10.39 6.22
CA GLU A 18 -6.70 11.39 7.11
C GLU A 18 -8.21 11.20 7.19
N LEU A 19 -8.87 10.95 6.05
CA LEU A 19 -10.31 10.75 6.00
C LEU A 19 -10.73 9.41 6.62
N ALA A 20 -9.83 8.43 6.66
CA ALA A 20 -10.15 7.08 7.13
C ALA A 20 -10.64 7.05 8.58
N GLU A 21 -10.22 7.99 9.42
CA GLU A 21 -10.67 8.08 10.82
C GLU A 21 -12.18 8.28 10.92
N HIS A 22 -12.79 8.87 9.89
CA HIS A 22 -14.21 9.18 9.83
C HIS A 22 -14.92 8.47 8.67
N SER A 23 -14.24 7.51 8.05
CA SER A 23 -14.70 6.88 6.82
C SER A 23 -15.45 5.58 7.08
N SER A 24 -16.32 5.22 6.12
CA SER A 24 -17.00 3.94 6.11
C SER A 24 -16.02 2.79 5.82
N GLU A 25 -16.46 1.56 6.05
CA GLU A 25 -15.73 0.36 5.68
C GLU A 25 -15.32 0.38 4.21
N THR A 26 -16.25 0.77 3.32
CA THR A 26 -15.98 0.84 1.88
C THR A 26 -14.85 1.81 1.54
N GLU A 27 -14.85 2.98 2.16
CA GLU A 27 -13.81 3.98 1.94
C GLU A 27 -12.45 3.51 2.45
N MET A 28 -12.41 2.87 3.63
CA MET A 28 -11.17 2.31 4.17
C MET A 28 -10.63 1.20 3.28
N ARG A 29 -11.52 0.32 2.76
CA ARG A 29 -11.11 -0.73 1.83
C ARG A 29 -10.50 -0.12 0.56
N SER A 30 -11.13 0.91 0.00
CA SER A 30 -10.62 1.59 -1.19
C SER A 30 -9.26 2.26 -0.95
N SER A 31 -9.00 2.71 0.27
CA SER A 31 -7.71 3.32 0.63
C SER A 31 -6.55 2.35 0.49
N PHE A 32 -6.74 1.07 0.79
CA PHE A 32 -5.70 0.06 0.55
C PHE A 32 -5.33 -0.03 -0.92
N SER A 33 -6.31 -0.02 -1.81
CA SER A 33 -6.07 -0.07 -3.25
C SER A 33 -5.26 1.15 -3.72
N ARG A 34 -5.63 2.33 -3.27
CA ARG A 34 -4.94 3.56 -3.66
C ARG A 34 -3.51 3.63 -3.12
N MET A 35 -3.31 3.23 -1.88
CA MET A 35 -1.97 3.18 -1.30
C MET A 35 -1.11 2.13 -2.01
N TYR A 36 -1.69 0.96 -2.32
CA TYR A 36 -0.98 -0.06 -3.08
C TYR A 36 -0.49 0.49 -4.42
N TYR A 37 -1.35 1.18 -5.18
CA TYR A 37 -0.95 1.71 -6.47
C TYR A 37 0.09 2.81 -6.36
N ALA A 38 0.07 3.61 -5.30
CA ALA A 38 1.14 4.57 -5.06
C ALA A 38 2.49 3.87 -4.88
N VAL A 39 2.52 2.83 -4.06
CA VAL A 39 3.73 2.02 -3.82
C VAL A 39 4.15 1.29 -5.10
N TYR A 40 3.19 0.72 -5.84
CA TYR A 40 3.46 0.03 -7.10
C TYR A 40 4.18 0.95 -8.11
N HIS A 41 3.73 2.19 -8.24
CA HIS A 41 4.34 3.12 -9.18
C HIS A 41 5.76 3.50 -8.78
N VAL A 42 6.04 3.65 -7.50
CA VAL A 42 7.43 3.90 -7.05
C VAL A 42 8.29 2.66 -7.28
N ALA A 43 7.76 1.47 -6.98
CA ALA A 43 8.48 0.23 -7.20
C ALA A 43 8.85 0.05 -8.68
N THR A 44 7.92 0.32 -9.59
CA THR A 44 8.20 0.20 -11.02
C THR A 44 9.14 1.30 -11.52
N ALA A 45 9.15 2.46 -10.92
CA ALA A 45 10.13 3.49 -11.23
C ALA A 45 11.54 3.04 -10.84
N LEU A 46 11.66 2.35 -9.70
CA LEU A 46 12.94 1.84 -9.21
C LEU A 46 13.42 0.61 -9.99
N LEU A 47 12.52 -0.31 -10.31
CA LEU A 47 12.84 -1.63 -10.87
C LEU A 47 12.68 -1.74 -12.38
N GLY A 48 11.91 -0.84 -12.99
CA GLY A 48 11.42 -0.97 -14.36
C GLY A 48 10.04 -1.62 -14.41
N ASN A 49 9.42 -1.58 -15.57
CA ASN A 49 8.09 -2.16 -15.75
C ASN A 49 8.12 -3.68 -15.55
N MET A 50 7.25 -4.16 -14.69
CA MET A 50 7.09 -5.59 -14.46
C MET A 50 5.70 -5.89 -13.90
N ALA A 51 5.30 -7.15 -13.97
CA ALA A 51 4.01 -7.59 -13.44
C ALA A 51 3.99 -7.53 -11.91
N HIS A 52 2.79 -7.32 -11.35
CA HIS A 52 2.60 -7.22 -9.90
C HIS A 52 3.23 -8.39 -9.14
N GLY A 53 3.07 -9.62 -9.65
CA GLY A 53 3.60 -10.82 -8.99
C GLY A 53 5.12 -10.94 -9.02
N GLU A 54 5.81 -10.19 -9.87
CA GLU A 54 7.27 -10.21 -9.98
C GLU A 54 7.95 -9.23 -9.04
N ILE A 55 7.23 -8.21 -8.58
CA ILE A 55 7.79 -7.11 -7.77
C ILE A 55 8.33 -7.59 -6.43
N PRO A 56 7.65 -8.45 -5.66
CA PRO A 56 8.19 -8.89 -4.36
C PRO A 56 9.60 -9.47 -4.44
N ALA A 57 9.84 -10.38 -5.38
CA ALA A 57 11.16 -10.99 -5.55
C ALA A 57 12.20 -9.97 -5.99
N ALA A 58 11.84 -9.06 -6.88
CA ALA A 58 12.74 -8.02 -7.35
C ALA A 58 13.12 -7.03 -6.24
N LEU A 59 12.16 -6.65 -5.39
CA LEU A 59 12.43 -5.79 -4.24
C LEU A 59 13.29 -6.49 -3.20
N GLU A 60 13.04 -7.76 -2.96
CA GLU A 60 13.83 -8.56 -2.02
C GLU A 60 15.29 -8.66 -2.46
N GLY A 61 15.53 -8.69 -3.78
CA GLY A 61 16.86 -8.63 -4.35
C GLY A 61 17.57 -7.28 -4.15
N LYS A 62 16.81 -6.21 -3.97
CA LYS A 62 17.38 -4.88 -3.69
C LYS A 62 17.72 -4.71 -2.21
N GLU A 63 16.84 -5.13 -1.33
CA GLU A 63 17.04 -5.02 0.11
C GLU A 63 16.18 -6.07 0.82
N LYS A 64 16.77 -6.78 1.77
CA LYS A 64 16.09 -7.81 2.53
C LYS A 64 14.89 -7.24 3.28
N GLY A 65 13.77 -7.92 3.18
CA GLY A 65 12.52 -7.57 3.85
C GLY A 65 11.57 -6.71 3.00
N LEU A 66 12.05 -6.07 1.94
CA LEU A 66 11.19 -5.23 1.09
C LEU A 66 10.13 -6.04 0.35
N GLY A 67 10.51 -7.24 -0.11
CA GLY A 67 9.56 -8.11 -0.82
C GLY A 67 8.38 -8.51 0.05
N GLU A 68 8.63 -8.85 1.31
CA GLU A 68 7.57 -9.22 2.25
C GLU A 68 6.64 -8.04 2.55
N ARG A 69 7.21 -6.84 2.71
CA ARG A 69 6.42 -5.63 2.97
C ARG A 69 5.50 -5.31 1.78
N PHE A 70 6.01 -5.43 0.58
CA PHE A 70 5.21 -5.23 -0.63
C PHE A 70 4.13 -6.30 -0.76
N GLN A 71 4.48 -7.57 -0.54
CA GLN A 71 3.54 -8.69 -0.62
C GLN A 71 2.38 -8.52 0.37
N ARG A 72 2.67 -8.07 1.59
CA ARG A 72 1.63 -7.79 2.58
C ARG A 72 0.64 -6.74 2.08
N LEU A 73 1.14 -5.65 1.51
CA LEU A 73 0.28 -4.60 0.97
C LEU A 73 -0.55 -5.10 -0.22
N LEU A 74 0.05 -5.91 -1.09
CA LEU A 74 -0.67 -6.53 -2.20
C LEU A 74 -1.81 -7.41 -1.70
N GLU A 75 -1.57 -8.23 -0.68
CA GLU A 75 -2.60 -9.09 -0.10
C GLU A 75 -3.73 -8.28 0.54
N LEU A 76 -3.40 -7.20 1.24
CA LEU A 76 -4.41 -6.31 1.81
C LEU A 76 -5.27 -5.68 0.71
N ARG A 77 -4.64 -5.23 -0.36
CA ARG A 77 -5.36 -4.65 -1.50
C ARG A 77 -6.26 -5.68 -2.17
N GLN A 78 -5.78 -6.89 -2.40
CA GLN A 78 -6.59 -7.95 -3.03
C GLN A 78 -7.77 -8.33 -2.14
N GLY A 79 -7.55 -8.49 -0.84
CA GLY A 79 -8.63 -8.77 0.10
C GLY A 79 -9.65 -7.64 0.14
N ALA A 80 -9.19 -6.41 0.22
CA ALA A 80 -10.06 -5.25 0.29
C ALA A 80 -10.92 -5.08 -0.97
N ASP A 81 -10.36 -5.37 -2.15
CA ASP A 81 -11.08 -5.20 -3.42
C ASP A 81 -11.99 -6.38 -3.78
N TYR A 82 -11.61 -7.59 -3.44
CA TYR A 82 -12.25 -8.79 -3.98
C TYR A 82 -12.89 -9.72 -2.95
N ASP A 83 -12.56 -9.62 -1.67
CA ASP A 83 -13.14 -10.48 -0.64
C ASP A 83 -14.25 -9.74 0.10
N PRO A 84 -15.53 -10.13 -0.07
CA PRO A 84 -16.64 -9.49 0.64
C PRO A 84 -16.55 -9.67 2.16
N ASP A 85 -15.88 -10.72 2.64
CA ASP A 85 -15.72 -11.01 4.06
C ASP A 85 -14.35 -10.52 4.62
N PHE A 86 -13.66 -9.66 3.90
CA PHE A 86 -12.31 -9.21 4.22
C PHE A 86 -12.18 -8.70 5.66
N VAL A 87 -13.07 -7.80 6.08
CA VAL A 87 -13.02 -7.19 7.40
C VAL A 87 -13.20 -8.23 8.49
N LYS A 88 -14.16 -9.15 8.31
CA LYS A 88 -14.43 -10.22 9.27
C LYS A 88 -13.26 -11.21 9.35
N ARG A 89 -12.75 -11.65 8.21
CA ARG A 89 -11.68 -12.67 8.16
C ARG A 89 -10.33 -12.14 8.59
N ARG A 90 -9.96 -10.96 8.10
CA ARG A 90 -8.61 -10.42 8.30
C ARG A 90 -8.49 -9.70 9.63
N PHE A 91 -9.55 -9.01 10.07
CA PHE A 91 -9.51 -8.11 11.22
C PHE A 91 -10.45 -8.52 12.36
N ASP A 92 -11.21 -9.59 12.19
CA ASP A 92 -12.17 -10.08 13.19
C ASP A 92 -13.24 -9.02 13.53
N GLY A 93 -13.66 -8.28 12.53
CA GLY A 93 -14.76 -7.32 12.65
C GLY A 93 -14.35 -5.88 12.41
N LEU A 94 -15.39 -5.02 12.34
CA LEU A 94 -15.22 -3.62 11.96
C LEU A 94 -14.43 -2.81 13.00
N ASP A 95 -14.62 -3.07 14.28
CA ASP A 95 -13.92 -2.32 15.32
C ASP A 95 -12.42 -2.55 15.27
N ASN A 96 -11.99 -3.80 15.13
CA ASN A 96 -10.59 -4.15 14.95
C ASN A 96 -10.04 -3.59 13.64
N PHE A 97 -10.85 -3.60 12.59
CA PHE A 97 -10.45 -3.02 11.31
C PHE A 97 -10.12 -1.53 11.46
N LYS A 98 -10.97 -0.78 12.13
CA LYS A 98 -10.74 0.66 12.34
C LYS A 98 -9.45 0.93 13.10
N VAL A 99 -9.15 0.12 14.12
CA VAL A 99 -7.92 0.27 14.90
C VAL A 99 -6.69 -0.06 14.07
N GLN A 100 -6.71 -1.19 13.36
CA GLN A 100 -5.54 -1.67 12.61
C GLN A 100 -5.35 -0.97 11.28
N PHE A 101 -6.41 -0.40 10.72
CA PHE A 101 -6.34 0.29 9.43
C PHE A 101 -5.26 1.37 9.41
N GLN A 102 -5.22 2.22 10.43
CA GLN A 102 -4.23 3.28 10.49
C GLN A 102 -2.81 2.73 10.56
N GLU A 103 -2.59 1.68 11.36
CA GLU A 103 -1.28 1.04 11.44
C GLU A 103 -0.84 0.48 10.10
N GLU A 104 -1.75 -0.19 9.39
CA GLU A 104 -1.45 -0.75 8.08
C GLU A 104 -1.16 0.35 7.05
N MET A 105 -1.89 1.46 7.10
CA MET A 105 -1.65 2.57 6.18
C MET A 105 -0.33 3.28 6.49
N GLU A 106 0.04 3.41 7.76
CA GLU A 106 1.33 3.96 8.15
C GLU A 106 2.48 3.07 7.71
N THR A 107 2.31 1.75 7.83
CA THR A 107 3.29 0.77 7.36
C THR A 107 3.48 0.88 5.84
N ALA A 108 2.39 1.03 5.11
CA ALA A 108 2.43 1.20 3.66
C ALA A 108 3.09 2.53 3.26
N ARG A 109 2.79 3.60 3.99
CA ARG A 109 3.43 4.90 3.76
C ARG A 109 4.94 4.83 4.00
N SER A 110 5.36 4.15 5.06
CA SER A 110 6.77 3.95 5.35
C SER A 110 7.47 3.21 4.22
N LEU A 111 6.83 2.19 3.67
CA LEU A 111 7.36 1.49 2.50
C LEU A 111 7.46 2.42 1.29
N TYR A 112 6.41 3.20 1.02
CA TYR A 112 6.42 4.17 -0.07
C TYR A 112 7.62 5.13 0.05
N GLU A 113 7.80 5.73 1.23
CA GLU A 113 8.88 6.69 1.46
C GLU A 113 10.25 6.04 1.31
N HIS A 114 10.40 4.82 1.81
CA HIS A 114 11.66 4.09 1.69
C HIS A 114 12.03 3.82 0.22
N LEU A 115 11.08 3.32 -0.56
CA LEU A 115 11.30 3.07 -1.99
C LEU A 115 11.59 4.37 -2.74
N LEU A 116 10.90 5.45 -2.36
CA LEU A 116 11.12 6.76 -2.97
C LEU A 116 12.55 7.24 -2.73
N GLN A 117 13.09 7.05 -1.53
CA GLN A 117 14.48 7.39 -1.22
C GLN A 117 15.46 6.54 -2.03
N MET A 118 15.19 5.26 -2.18
CA MET A 118 16.01 4.37 -3.02
C MET A 118 16.02 4.83 -4.48
N ASP A 119 14.89 5.27 -5.00
CA ASP A 119 14.77 5.75 -6.38
C ASP A 119 15.57 7.05 -6.59
N LYS A 120 15.68 7.88 -5.56
CA LYS A 120 16.43 9.13 -5.62
C LYS A 120 17.95 8.96 -5.48
N ALA A 121 18.39 7.85 -4.96
CA ALA A 121 19.80 7.57 -4.67
C ALA A 121 20.68 7.29 -5.95
#